data_43d4332219d4fb3d569c9ed790a93100
#
_entry.id   43d4332219d4fb3d569c9ed790a93100
#
_cell.length_a   1.000
_cell.length_b   1.000
_cell.length_c   1.000
_cell.angle_alpha   90.00
_cell.angle_beta   90.00
_cell.angle_gamma   90.00
#
_symmetry.space_group_name_H-M   'P 1'
#
loop_
_entity.id
_entity.type
_entity.pdbx_description
1 polymer ?
#
loop_
_entity_poly.entity_id
_entity_poly.type
_entity_poly.pdbx_seq_one_letter_code
_entity_poly.pdbx_strand_id
1 'polypeptide(L)'
;MKYKVKNIQISCDGGAATGKSTGARLISKKYGLKFLSSGLLYRYAGFLLLRYNPKNKIKFLKKKFKYLDYSKIKKNNLHTPEISEYSAVIAKIGEIRKILKNFQVKFSRNNKNCCIEGRDISTKILPNSDIKFFFKCNLNTASFRRFKELKKINPKIKLKEVKKALRMRNILDSKRKNS
;
A
#
# COMPACT_ATOMS: atom_id res chain seq x y z
N MET A 1 -12.69 23.35 -9.86
CA MET A 1 -14.01 22.84 -9.47
C MET A 1 -13.83 21.47 -8.78
N LYS A 2 -14.33 21.26 -7.56
CA LYS A 2 -14.33 19.95 -6.88
C LYS A 2 -15.71 19.31 -7.11
N TYR A 3 -15.75 18.21 -7.84
CA TYR A 3 -16.99 17.44 -8.00
C TYR A 3 -17.29 16.73 -6.66
N LYS A 4 -18.43 17.02 -6.04
CA LYS A 4 -18.93 16.26 -4.90
C LYS A 4 -19.64 15.00 -5.40
N VAL A 5 -19.02 13.86 -5.20
CA VAL A 5 -19.61 12.54 -5.47
C VAL A 5 -20.12 11.97 -4.14
N LYS A 6 -21.32 11.39 -4.13
CA LYS A 6 -21.90 10.77 -2.93
C LYS A 6 -21.77 9.24 -2.98
N ASN A 7 -21.35 8.66 -1.86
CA ASN A 7 -21.31 7.20 -1.63
C ASN A 7 -20.52 6.40 -2.69
N ILE A 8 -19.34 6.90 -3.09
CA ILE A 8 -18.51 6.20 -4.07
C ILE A 8 -17.26 5.61 -3.43
N GLN A 9 -17.04 4.32 -3.66
CA GLN A 9 -15.84 3.60 -3.23
C GLN A 9 -15.01 3.20 -4.46
N ILE A 10 -13.78 3.64 -4.50
CA ILE A 10 -12.86 3.38 -5.60
C ILE A 10 -11.71 2.50 -5.12
N SER A 11 -11.47 1.40 -5.83
CA SER A 11 -10.30 0.56 -5.65
C SER A 11 -9.27 0.80 -6.74
N CYS A 12 -7.99 0.90 -6.35
CA CYS A 12 -6.87 1.11 -7.26
C CYS A 12 -5.81 0.04 -7.01
N ASP A 13 -5.66 -0.90 -7.93
CA ASP A 13 -4.68 -1.97 -7.86
C ASP A 13 -3.58 -1.82 -8.91
N GLY A 14 -2.48 -2.53 -8.72
CA GLY A 14 -1.39 -2.56 -9.69
C GLY A 14 -0.03 -2.84 -9.07
N GLY A 15 0.96 -3.13 -9.90
CA GLY A 15 2.33 -3.45 -9.53
C GLY A 15 3.08 -2.33 -8.78
N ALA A 16 4.33 -2.59 -8.41
CA ALA A 16 5.20 -1.55 -7.83
C ALA A 16 5.59 -0.53 -8.92
N ALA A 17 5.64 0.74 -8.53
CA ALA A 17 6.06 1.86 -9.40
C ALA A 17 5.23 2.03 -10.69
N THR A 18 4.00 1.50 -10.74
CA THR A 18 3.07 1.68 -11.87
C THR A 18 2.41 3.05 -11.91
N GLY A 19 2.60 3.88 -10.90
CA GLY A 19 1.93 5.18 -10.76
C GLY A 19 0.58 5.13 -10.04
N LYS A 20 0.15 3.95 -9.56
CA LYS A 20 -1.17 3.80 -8.91
C LYS A 20 -1.39 4.72 -7.71
N SER A 21 -0.38 4.89 -6.84
CA SER A 21 -0.51 5.77 -5.67
C SER A 21 -0.67 7.24 -6.06
N THR A 22 0.01 7.66 -7.14
CA THR A 22 -0.14 9.00 -7.72
C THR A 22 -1.53 9.16 -8.32
N GLY A 23 -1.95 8.24 -9.18
CA GLY A 23 -3.28 8.25 -9.79
C GLY A 23 -4.41 8.25 -8.76
N ALA A 24 -4.33 7.35 -7.77
CA ALA A 24 -5.33 7.26 -6.71
C ALA A 24 -5.40 8.54 -5.85
N ARG A 25 -4.27 9.21 -5.59
CA ARG A 25 -4.26 10.52 -4.90
C ARG A 25 -4.88 11.62 -5.72
N LEU A 26 -4.59 11.67 -7.04
CA LEU A 26 -5.18 12.66 -7.96
C LEU A 26 -6.70 12.48 -8.04
N ILE A 27 -7.18 11.24 -8.20
CA ILE A 27 -8.61 10.90 -8.17
C ILE A 27 -9.23 11.36 -6.84
N SER A 28 -8.61 11.01 -5.72
CA SER A 28 -9.11 11.37 -4.40
C SER A 28 -9.19 12.88 -4.20
N LYS A 29 -8.17 13.62 -4.65
CA LYS A 29 -8.14 15.09 -4.56
C LYS A 29 -9.22 15.72 -5.45
N LYS A 30 -9.36 15.23 -6.70
CA LYS A 30 -10.34 15.76 -7.66
C LYS A 30 -11.78 15.59 -7.18
N TYR A 31 -12.11 14.43 -6.64
CA TYR A 31 -13.48 14.07 -6.25
C TYR A 31 -13.76 14.18 -4.73
N GLY A 32 -12.83 14.70 -3.94
CA GLY A 32 -13.02 14.90 -2.50
C GLY A 32 -13.09 13.59 -1.69
N LEU A 33 -12.44 12.50 -2.19
CA LEU A 33 -12.50 11.20 -1.54
C LEU A 33 -11.47 11.09 -0.41
N LYS A 34 -11.79 10.34 0.64
CA LYS A 34 -10.83 9.94 1.66
C LYS A 34 -9.87 8.90 1.08
N PHE A 35 -8.58 9.20 1.10
CA PHE A 35 -7.55 8.35 0.51
C PHE A 35 -6.88 7.45 1.54
N LEU A 36 -6.71 6.15 1.20
CA LEU A 36 -5.93 5.20 1.98
C LEU A 36 -4.96 4.42 1.08
N SER A 37 -3.69 4.35 1.50
CA SER A 37 -2.67 3.49 0.88
C SER A 37 -2.47 2.23 1.71
N SER A 38 -2.82 1.08 1.16
CA SER A 38 -2.55 -0.23 1.75
C SER A 38 -1.04 -0.45 1.94
N GLY A 39 -0.25 -0.07 0.93
CA GLY A 39 1.22 -0.17 1.02
C GLY A 39 1.81 0.63 2.20
N LEU A 40 1.22 1.78 2.53
CA LEU A 40 1.64 2.59 3.67
C LEU A 40 1.28 1.92 5.00
N LEU A 41 0.13 1.21 5.08
CA LEU A 41 -0.23 0.43 6.28
C LEU A 41 0.76 -0.70 6.54
N TYR A 42 1.16 -1.45 5.51
CA TYR A 42 2.17 -2.51 5.65
C TYR A 42 3.51 -1.95 6.10
N ARG A 43 3.94 -0.81 5.56
CA ARG A 43 5.17 -0.15 6.00
C ARG A 43 5.08 0.35 7.43
N TYR A 44 3.95 0.89 7.83
CA TYR A 44 3.74 1.31 9.20
C TYR A 44 3.76 0.13 10.18
N ALA A 45 3.13 -0.99 9.82
CA ALA A 45 3.23 -2.22 10.59
C ALA A 45 4.69 -2.70 10.71
N GLY A 46 5.44 -2.70 9.61
CA GLY A 46 6.87 -3.03 9.60
C GLY A 46 7.70 -2.10 10.49
N PHE A 47 7.50 -0.79 10.37
CA PHE A 47 8.14 0.22 11.21
C PHE A 47 7.88 -0.03 12.71
N LEU A 48 6.61 -0.30 13.08
CA LEU A 48 6.27 -0.58 14.48
C LEU A 48 6.95 -1.84 14.99
N LEU A 49 7.00 -2.89 14.19
CA LEU A 49 7.64 -4.15 14.59
C LEU A 49 9.16 -4.02 14.70
N LEU A 50 9.80 -3.27 13.80
CA LEU A 50 11.24 -2.99 13.88
C LEU A 50 11.58 -2.13 15.10
N ARG A 51 10.78 -1.07 15.32
CA ARG A 51 11.04 -0.12 16.42
C ARG A 51 10.83 -0.72 17.80
N TYR A 52 9.79 -1.53 18.00
CA TYR A 52 9.38 -2.01 19.33
C TYR A 52 9.78 -3.46 19.60
N ASN A 53 10.21 -4.21 18.59
CA ASN A 53 10.59 -5.62 18.64
C ASN A 53 9.76 -6.47 19.63
N PRO A 54 8.41 -6.49 19.51
CA PRO A 54 7.54 -7.13 20.50
C PRO A 54 7.66 -8.66 20.45
N LYS A 55 7.68 -9.34 21.63
CA LYS A 55 7.64 -10.81 21.73
C LYS A 55 6.45 -11.40 20.95
N ASN A 56 5.26 -10.83 21.09
CA ASN A 56 4.07 -11.25 20.32
C ASN A 56 3.67 -10.18 19.31
N LYS A 57 4.16 -10.33 18.08
CA LYS A 57 3.93 -9.41 16.96
C LYS A 57 2.45 -9.23 16.64
N ILE A 58 1.67 -10.31 16.68
CA ILE A 58 0.24 -10.29 16.31
C ILE A 58 -0.59 -9.54 17.36
N LYS A 59 -0.44 -9.89 18.63
CA LYS A 59 -1.14 -9.20 19.75
C LYS A 59 -0.81 -7.70 19.75
N PHE A 60 0.47 -7.38 19.55
CA PHE A 60 0.94 -6.00 19.48
C PHE A 60 0.28 -5.21 18.33
N LEU A 61 0.30 -5.75 17.10
CA LEU A 61 -0.32 -5.09 15.95
C LEU A 61 -1.83 -4.99 16.09
N LYS A 62 -2.53 -6.02 16.60
CA LYS A 62 -3.96 -5.94 16.90
C LYS A 62 -4.27 -4.74 17.80
N LYS A 63 -3.52 -4.55 18.89
CA LYS A 63 -3.68 -3.42 19.81
C LYS A 63 -3.42 -2.08 19.12
N LYS A 64 -2.31 -1.96 18.35
CA LYS A 64 -1.94 -0.70 17.66
C LYS A 64 -2.94 -0.31 16.56
N PHE A 65 -3.42 -1.27 15.76
CA PHE A 65 -4.34 -0.99 14.66
C PHE A 65 -5.81 -0.82 15.09
N LYS A 66 -6.19 -1.28 16.29
CA LYS A 66 -7.55 -1.08 16.84
C LYS A 66 -7.92 0.41 16.96
N TYR A 67 -6.96 1.23 17.40
CA TYR A 67 -7.14 2.66 17.67
C TYR A 67 -6.33 3.57 16.75
N LEU A 68 -5.85 3.03 15.62
CA LEU A 68 -5.00 3.77 14.70
C LEU A 68 -5.79 4.87 13.98
N ASP A 69 -5.34 6.10 14.15
CA ASP A 69 -5.70 7.20 13.26
C ASP A 69 -4.76 7.19 12.04
N TYR A 70 -5.33 6.96 10.86
CA TYR A 70 -4.55 6.88 9.62
C TYR A 70 -3.80 8.18 9.28
N SER A 71 -4.31 9.35 9.71
CA SER A 71 -3.65 10.64 9.46
C SER A 71 -2.27 10.72 10.13
N LYS A 72 -2.10 10.08 11.29
CA LYS A 72 -0.84 10.06 12.05
C LYS A 72 0.26 9.24 11.40
N ILE A 73 -0.07 8.30 10.49
CA ILE A 73 0.93 7.49 9.78
C ILE A 73 1.87 8.35 8.92
N LYS A 74 1.36 9.42 8.32
CA LYS A 74 2.12 10.29 7.40
C LYS A 74 3.29 11.03 8.07
N LYS A 75 3.31 11.13 9.39
CA LYS A 75 4.38 11.81 10.15
C LYS A 75 5.65 10.96 10.29
N ASN A 76 5.61 9.67 9.92
CA ASN A 76 6.74 8.76 10.04
C ASN A 76 7.48 8.62 8.70
N ASN A 77 8.82 8.52 8.75
CA ASN A 77 9.61 8.19 7.57
C ASN A 77 9.51 6.68 7.28
N LEU A 78 8.54 6.30 6.45
CA LEU A 78 8.21 4.90 6.13
C LEU A 78 8.79 4.42 4.80
N HIS A 79 9.65 5.22 4.16
CA HIS A 79 10.16 4.92 2.81
C HIS A 79 11.60 4.41 2.80
N THR A 80 12.17 4.06 3.96
CA THR A 80 13.51 3.46 4.04
C THR A 80 13.56 2.08 3.37
N PRO A 81 14.71 1.64 2.85
CA PRO A 81 14.90 0.30 2.32
C PRO A 81 14.52 -0.79 3.32
N GLU A 82 15.02 -0.70 4.53
CA GLU A 82 14.77 -1.66 5.62
C GLU A 82 13.26 -1.86 5.88
N ILE A 83 12.50 -0.77 6.09
CA ILE A 83 11.05 -0.84 6.29
C ILE A 83 10.35 -1.42 5.04
N SER A 84 10.84 -1.06 3.84
CA SER A 84 10.25 -1.55 2.58
C SER A 84 10.43 -3.06 2.43
N GLU A 85 11.60 -3.59 2.74
CA GLU A 85 11.92 -5.02 2.71
C GLU A 85 11.15 -5.78 3.78
N TYR A 86 11.20 -5.31 5.02
CA TYR A 86 10.49 -5.95 6.11
C TYR A 86 8.97 -5.92 5.91
N SER A 87 8.41 -4.85 5.32
CA SER A 87 6.99 -4.81 4.95
C SER A 87 6.60 -5.90 3.95
N ALA A 88 7.52 -6.28 3.05
CA ALA A 88 7.27 -7.38 2.10
C ALA A 88 7.32 -8.75 2.79
N VAL A 89 8.17 -8.92 3.81
CA VAL A 89 8.23 -10.13 4.64
C VAL A 89 6.94 -10.31 5.41
N ILE A 90 6.50 -9.31 6.19
CA ILE A 90 5.28 -9.41 6.99
C ILE A 90 4.01 -9.51 6.16
N ALA A 91 4.02 -9.04 4.91
CA ALA A 91 2.90 -9.19 3.98
C ALA A 91 2.62 -10.66 3.58
N LYS A 92 3.53 -11.60 3.87
CA LYS A 92 3.33 -13.04 3.69
C LYS A 92 2.60 -13.67 4.87
N ILE A 93 2.52 -13.00 6.03
CA ILE A 93 1.92 -13.53 7.26
C ILE A 93 0.41 -13.29 7.24
N GLY A 94 -0.37 -14.37 7.16
CA GLY A 94 -1.83 -14.34 7.03
C GLY A 94 -2.53 -13.55 8.12
N GLU A 95 -2.10 -13.71 9.38
CA GLU A 95 -2.69 -12.98 10.52
C GLU A 95 -2.45 -11.47 10.45
N ILE A 96 -1.25 -11.04 10.02
CA ILE A 96 -0.96 -9.62 9.81
C ILE A 96 -1.84 -9.08 8.67
N ARG A 97 -1.97 -9.83 7.57
CA ARG A 97 -2.88 -9.46 6.48
C ARG A 97 -4.31 -9.29 6.98
N LYS A 98 -4.80 -10.20 7.83
CA LYS A 98 -6.15 -10.13 8.41
C LYS A 98 -6.35 -8.85 9.25
N ILE A 99 -5.36 -8.48 10.08
CA ILE A 99 -5.40 -7.22 10.85
C ILE A 99 -5.50 -6.00 9.93
N LEU A 100 -4.64 -5.94 8.91
CA LEU A 100 -4.59 -4.80 7.99
C LEU A 100 -5.81 -4.76 7.06
N LYS A 101 -6.34 -5.91 6.65
CA LYS A 101 -7.62 -6.02 5.92
C LYS A 101 -8.76 -5.44 6.75
N ASN A 102 -8.90 -5.86 8.01
CA ASN A 102 -9.94 -5.38 8.91
C ASN A 102 -9.91 -3.86 9.08
N PHE A 103 -8.70 -3.29 9.20
CA PHE A 103 -8.53 -1.84 9.25
C PHE A 103 -9.02 -1.16 7.97
N GLN A 104 -8.66 -1.68 6.80
CA GLN A 104 -9.04 -1.12 5.49
C GLN A 104 -10.56 -1.20 5.26
N VAL A 105 -11.17 -2.33 5.61
CA VAL A 105 -12.64 -2.51 5.54
C VAL A 105 -13.34 -1.56 6.51
N LYS A 106 -12.86 -1.41 7.75
CA LYS A 106 -13.39 -0.43 8.71
C LYS A 106 -13.27 0.99 8.16
N PHE A 107 -12.13 1.33 7.56
CA PHE A 107 -11.93 2.64 6.95
C PHE A 107 -12.96 2.93 5.85
N SER A 108 -13.23 1.97 4.96
CA SER A 108 -14.22 2.16 3.89
C SER A 108 -15.65 2.28 4.42
N ARG A 109 -16.01 1.52 5.45
CA ARG A 109 -17.32 1.62 6.11
C ARG A 109 -17.55 2.99 6.76
N ASN A 110 -16.51 3.54 7.38
CA ASN A 110 -16.57 4.84 8.03
C ASN A 110 -16.45 6.02 7.05
N ASN A 111 -16.02 5.75 5.82
CA ASN A 111 -15.83 6.76 4.77
C ASN A 111 -16.48 6.29 3.48
N LYS A 112 -17.80 6.51 3.35
CA LYS A 112 -18.57 6.10 2.15
C LYS A 112 -17.99 6.66 0.84
N ASN A 113 -17.31 7.81 0.89
CA ASN A 113 -16.55 8.40 -0.21
C ASN A 113 -15.06 8.13 0.00
N CYS A 114 -14.53 7.06 -0.56
CA CYS A 114 -13.12 6.72 -0.39
C CYS A 114 -12.47 6.11 -1.62
N CYS A 115 -11.15 6.28 -1.69
CA CYS A 115 -10.29 5.62 -2.66
C CYS A 115 -9.19 4.87 -1.91
N ILE A 116 -9.12 3.56 -2.09
CA ILE A 116 -8.09 2.70 -1.49
C ILE A 116 -7.18 2.18 -2.58
N GLU A 117 -5.86 2.31 -2.39
CA GLU A 117 -4.87 1.78 -3.32
C GLU A 117 -4.07 0.63 -2.72
N GLY A 118 -3.75 -0.38 -3.55
CA GLY A 118 -2.94 -1.53 -3.13
C GLY A 118 -2.59 -2.52 -4.23
N ARG A 119 -2.74 -3.80 -3.93
CA ARG A 119 -2.44 -4.92 -4.82
C ARG A 119 -3.61 -5.87 -5.04
N ASP A 120 -4.50 -5.93 -4.08
CA ASP A 120 -5.63 -6.86 -3.97
C ASP A 120 -6.86 -6.15 -3.39
N ILE A 121 -6.98 -4.85 -3.64
CA ILE A 121 -8.07 -4.04 -3.09
C ILE A 121 -9.40 -4.44 -3.72
N SER A 122 -9.45 -4.46 -5.06
CA SER A 122 -10.67 -4.81 -5.82
C SER A 122 -11.07 -6.27 -5.71
N THR A 123 -10.21 -7.15 -5.20
CA THR A 123 -10.49 -8.58 -5.10
C THR A 123 -10.71 -9.04 -3.66
N LYS A 124 -9.98 -8.50 -2.68
CA LYS A 124 -9.96 -9.00 -1.30
C LYS A 124 -10.43 -8.00 -0.25
N ILE A 125 -10.28 -6.70 -0.50
CA ILE A 125 -10.58 -5.65 0.49
C ILE A 125 -11.95 -5.03 0.20
N LEU A 126 -12.16 -4.57 -1.05
CA LEU A 126 -13.39 -3.94 -1.53
C LEU A 126 -13.86 -4.62 -2.84
N PRO A 127 -14.29 -5.90 -2.78
CA PRO A 127 -14.72 -6.62 -3.98
C PRO A 127 -15.93 -5.96 -4.67
N ASN A 128 -16.74 -5.23 -3.91
CA ASN A 128 -17.93 -4.53 -4.39
C ASN A 128 -17.71 -3.02 -4.53
N SER A 129 -16.44 -2.56 -4.73
CA SER A 129 -16.19 -1.14 -5.01
C SER A 129 -16.82 -0.72 -6.34
N ASP A 130 -17.39 0.49 -6.38
CA ASP A 130 -18.14 1.02 -7.53
C ASP A 130 -17.25 1.18 -8.75
N ILE A 131 -15.99 1.58 -8.56
CA ILE A 131 -15.03 1.74 -9.64
C ILE A 131 -13.74 1.01 -9.27
N LYS A 132 -13.21 0.23 -10.22
CA LYS A 132 -11.98 -0.55 -10.08
C LYS A 132 -10.98 -0.13 -11.14
N PHE A 133 -9.85 0.43 -10.71
CA PHE A 133 -8.73 0.75 -11.60
C PHE A 133 -7.60 -0.24 -11.41
N PHE A 134 -7.07 -0.75 -12.52
CA PHE A 134 -5.86 -1.56 -12.52
C PHE A 134 -4.74 -0.85 -13.29
N PHE A 135 -3.72 -0.38 -12.55
CA PHE A 135 -2.59 0.36 -13.10
C PHE A 135 -1.53 -0.59 -13.62
N LYS A 136 -1.34 -0.59 -14.94
CA LYS A 136 -0.27 -1.34 -15.61
C LYS A 136 0.87 -0.41 -16.03
N CYS A 137 2.08 -0.93 -16.01
CA CYS A 137 3.26 -0.25 -16.53
C CYS A 137 4.27 -1.32 -16.95
N ASN A 138 4.99 -1.10 -18.04
CA ASN A 138 6.07 -2.01 -18.39
C ASN A 138 7.20 -2.00 -17.36
N LEU A 139 7.91 -3.11 -17.25
CA LEU A 139 8.94 -3.29 -16.22
C LEU A 139 10.08 -2.27 -16.32
N ASN A 140 10.46 -1.87 -17.53
CA ASN A 140 11.55 -0.90 -17.73
C ASN A 140 11.16 0.47 -17.17
N THR A 141 9.98 0.99 -17.53
CA THR A 141 9.46 2.26 -17.04
C THR A 141 9.27 2.25 -15.52
N ALA A 142 8.69 1.16 -14.97
CA ALA A 142 8.52 1.00 -13.52
C ALA A 142 9.86 0.97 -12.79
N SER A 143 10.85 0.25 -13.35
CA SER A 143 12.20 0.16 -12.79
C SER A 143 12.93 1.50 -12.81
N PHE A 144 12.80 2.26 -13.88
CA PHE A 144 13.43 3.57 -14.00
C PHE A 144 12.82 4.59 -13.03
N ARG A 145 11.49 4.60 -12.88
CA ARG A 145 10.81 5.43 -11.87
C ARG A 145 11.30 5.10 -10.46
N ARG A 146 11.32 3.82 -10.12
CA ARG A 146 11.78 3.37 -8.81
C ARG A 146 13.26 3.63 -8.58
N PHE A 147 14.08 3.48 -9.61
CA PHE A 147 15.50 3.82 -9.56
C PHE A 147 15.72 5.30 -9.23
N LYS A 148 15.00 6.22 -9.91
CA LYS A 148 15.07 7.65 -9.61
C LYS A 148 14.71 7.98 -8.16
N GLU A 149 13.68 7.32 -7.63
CA GLU A 149 13.28 7.47 -6.22
C GLU A 149 14.37 7.00 -5.25
N LEU A 150 14.92 5.79 -5.50
CA LEU A 150 15.90 5.17 -4.61
C LEU A 150 17.28 5.84 -4.71
N LYS A 151 17.66 6.36 -5.88
CA LYS A 151 18.94 7.04 -6.09
C LYS A 151 19.07 8.31 -5.23
N LYS A 152 17.96 8.96 -4.87
CA LYS A 152 17.94 10.10 -3.94
C LYS A 152 18.33 9.70 -2.51
N ILE A 153 18.15 8.43 -2.14
CA ILE A 153 18.42 7.91 -0.79
C ILE A 153 19.73 7.12 -0.77
N ASN A 154 20.01 6.37 -1.83
CA ASN A 154 21.22 5.60 -2.02
C ASN A 154 21.82 5.89 -3.40
N PRO A 155 22.82 6.80 -3.51
CA PRO A 155 23.46 7.15 -4.78
C PRO A 155 24.17 5.98 -5.49
N LYS A 156 24.56 4.94 -4.74
CA LYS A 156 25.31 3.76 -5.28
C LYS A 156 24.39 2.69 -5.91
N ILE A 157 23.06 2.82 -5.77
CA ILE A 157 22.12 1.82 -6.30
C ILE A 157 22.20 1.74 -7.83
N LYS A 158 22.13 0.51 -8.37
CA LYS A 158 22.16 0.26 -9.82
C LYS A 158 20.76 -0.07 -10.35
N LEU A 159 20.45 0.42 -11.57
CA LEU A 159 19.15 0.17 -12.21
C LEU A 159 18.87 -1.33 -12.38
N LYS A 160 19.90 -2.15 -12.69
CA LYS A 160 19.79 -3.59 -12.84
C LYS A 160 19.27 -4.28 -11.57
N GLU A 161 19.75 -3.83 -10.40
CA GLU A 161 19.30 -4.35 -9.10
C GLU A 161 17.83 -3.99 -8.83
N VAL A 162 17.45 -2.76 -9.09
CA VAL A 162 16.06 -2.30 -8.95
C VAL A 162 15.13 -3.08 -9.87
N LYS A 163 15.53 -3.32 -11.12
CA LYS A 163 14.76 -4.11 -12.10
C LYS A 163 14.58 -5.55 -11.63
N LYS A 164 15.65 -6.20 -11.13
CA LYS A 164 15.61 -7.56 -10.57
C LYS A 164 14.66 -7.63 -9.36
N ALA A 165 14.76 -6.68 -8.42
CA ALA A 165 13.90 -6.63 -7.24
C ALA A 165 12.43 -6.42 -7.59
N LEU A 166 12.12 -5.54 -8.55
CA LEU A 166 10.74 -5.33 -9.02
C LEU A 166 10.16 -6.56 -9.72
N ARG A 167 10.96 -7.23 -10.57
CA ARG A 167 10.55 -8.48 -11.25
C ARG A 167 10.21 -9.57 -10.23
N MET A 168 11.09 -9.79 -9.25
CA MET A 168 10.85 -10.77 -8.19
C MET A 168 9.58 -10.43 -7.37
N ARG A 169 9.39 -9.16 -7.04
CA ARG A 169 8.20 -8.72 -6.32
C ARG A 169 6.92 -8.95 -7.11
N ASN A 170 6.92 -8.66 -8.41
CA ASN A 170 5.76 -8.90 -9.27
C ASN A 170 5.43 -10.40 -9.37
N ILE A 171 6.45 -11.27 -9.48
CA ILE A 171 6.28 -12.74 -9.46
C ILE A 171 5.69 -13.20 -8.12
N LEU A 172 6.20 -12.68 -7.00
CA LEU A 172 5.67 -13.03 -5.68
C LEU A 172 4.23 -12.53 -5.48
N ASP A 173 3.89 -11.38 -6.03
CA ASP A 173 2.53 -10.86 -5.95
C ASP A 173 1.56 -11.69 -6.83
N SER A 174 1.96 -12.12 -8.05
CA SER A 174 1.11 -12.92 -8.93
C SER A 174 0.93 -14.37 -8.46
N LYS A 175 1.92 -14.95 -7.78
CA LYS A 175 1.86 -16.33 -7.25
C LYS A 175 1.08 -16.46 -5.93
N ARG A 176 0.58 -15.37 -5.37
CA ARG A 176 -0.24 -15.45 -4.16
C ARG A 176 -1.60 -16.09 -4.50
N LYS A 177 -1.96 -17.21 -3.84
CA LYS A 177 -3.28 -17.86 -3.96
C LYS A 177 -4.47 -16.92 -3.72
N ASN A 178 -4.22 -15.67 -3.31
CA ASN A 178 -5.20 -14.70 -2.87
C ASN A 178 -4.93 -13.28 -3.37
N SER A 179 -4.28 -13.09 -4.52
CA SER A 179 -4.19 -11.77 -5.17
C SER A 179 -5.19 -11.63 -6.30
#